data_946a29b18cca80bc94c14988a92ac69e
#
_entry.id   946a29b18cca80bc94c14988a92ac69e
#
_cell.length_a   1.000
_cell.length_b   1.000
_cell.length_c   1.000
_cell.angle_alpha   90.00
_cell.angle_beta   90.00
_cell.angle_gamma   90.00
#
_symmetry.space_group_name_H-M   'P 1'
#
loop_
_entity.id
_entity.type
_entity.pdbx_description
1 polymer ?
#
loop_
_entity_poly.entity_id
_entity_poly.type
_entity_poly.pdbx_seq_one_letter_code
_entity_poly.pdbx_strand_id
1 'polypeptide(L)'
;EMQRSLVGSEMCIRDRFFNLTEAETTDELTALSMKLAPTLAEHEDNISLNQELFKKVDAVYSQKDALGLTREQQRLLEKTHKKFIRSGANLPADKQACLREINKQLSTLGITFSNNILNENNDFKLYVGKEEDLAGLPQWFRESAMAEARATGQEGKWLFTLHNASRLPFLQYSANRPLREQMYKAYINRGNNNDKNDNKKIIADIVRLRLEKAQLLGFDCYSNFVLDLSLIHISEPTR
;
A
#
# COMPACT_ATOMS: atom_id res chain seq x y z
N GLU A 1 -27.11 20.04 9.13
CA GLU A 1 -26.08 19.91 10.18
C GLU A 1 -25.75 18.45 10.47
N MET A 2 -26.71 17.52 10.51
CA MET A 2 -26.49 16.08 10.78
C MET A 2 -25.68 15.35 9.70
N GLN A 3 -25.76 15.75 8.42
CA GLN A 3 -24.99 15.14 7.33
C GLN A 3 -23.49 15.50 7.35
N ARG A 4 -23.10 16.64 7.90
CA ARG A 4 -21.67 17.01 8.06
C ARG A 4 -20.95 16.21 9.13
N SER A 5 -21.64 15.69 10.12
CA SER A 5 -21.02 15.00 11.26
C SER A 5 -20.72 13.53 10.96
N LEU A 6 -21.51 12.84 10.14
CA LEU A 6 -21.37 11.40 9.90
C LEU A 6 -20.30 11.07 8.84
N VAL A 7 -20.30 11.73 7.70
CA VAL A 7 -19.35 11.47 6.61
C VAL A 7 -17.94 11.97 6.96
N GLY A 8 -17.85 13.12 7.66
CA GLY A 8 -16.56 13.68 8.05
C GLY A 8 -15.86 12.91 9.18
N SER A 9 -16.61 12.34 10.13
CA SER A 9 -16.01 11.62 11.26
C SER A 9 -15.46 10.24 10.88
N GLU A 10 -16.14 9.50 10.01
CA GLU A 10 -15.69 8.16 9.60
C GLU A 10 -14.40 8.22 8.79
N MET A 11 -14.32 9.08 7.76
CA MET A 11 -13.07 9.32 7.01
C MET A 11 -11.94 9.78 7.93
N CYS A 12 -12.20 10.75 8.81
CA CYS A 12 -11.18 11.26 9.72
C CYS A 12 -10.68 10.20 10.71
N ILE A 13 -11.56 9.34 11.23
CA ILE A 13 -11.17 8.26 12.15
C ILE A 13 -10.30 7.22 11.41
N ARG A 14 -10.73 6.78 10.23
CA ARG A 14 -9.98 5.84 9.39
C ARG A 14 -8.60 6.40 9.03
N ASP A 15 -8.55 7.63 8.52
CA ASP A 15 -7.31 8.24 8.09
C ASP A 15 -6.33 8.43 9.26
N ARG A 16 -6.80 8.85 10.43
CA ARG A 16 -5.98 8.97 11.63
C ARG A 16 -5.45 7.62 12.10
N PHE A 17 -6.28 6.59 12.08
CA PHE A 17 -5.87 5.25 12.49
C PHE A 17 -4.78 4.70 11.56
N PHE A 18 -4.96 4.78 10.25
CA PHE A 18 -3.95 4.28 9.30
C PHE A 18 -2.69 5.16 9.29
N ASN A 19 -2.80 6.47 9.42
CA ASN A 19 -1.62 7.34 9.58
C ASN A 19 -0.81 6.96 10.83
N LEU A 20 -1.48 6.65 11.94
CA LEU A 20 -0.80 6.20 13.15
C LEU A 20 -0.10 4.85 12.94
N THR A 21 -0.76 3.90 12.29
CA THR A 21 -0.16 2.59 11.98
C THR A 21 1.02 2.68 11.02
N GLU A 22 1.07 3.69 10.15
CA GLU A 22 2.20 3.92 9.24
C GLU A 22 3.37 4.66 9.90
N ALA A 23 3.06 5.61 10.81
CA ALA A 23 4.06 6.46 11.44
C ALA A 23 4.69 5.84 12.70
N GLU A 24 3.89 5.19 13.54
CA GLU A 24 4.32 4.67 14.85
C GLU A 24 3.48 3.43 15.21
N THR A 25 3.74 2.31 14.54
CA THR A 25 2.98 1.08 14.76
C THR A 25 3.44 0.32 16.00
N THR A 26 2.50 -0.41 16.63
CA THR A 26 2.75 -1.42 17.66
C THR A 26 2.17 -2.76 17.20
N ASP A 27 2.55 -3.84 17.87
CA ASP A 27 1.99 -5.17 17.57
C ASP A 27 0.46 -5.18 17.75
N GLU A 28 -0.07 -4.45 18.74
CA GLU A 28 -1.51 -4.32 18.97
C GLU A 28 -2.21 -3.54 17.87
N LEU A 29 -1.62 -2.42 17.41
CA LEU A 29 -2.15 -1.65 16.27
C LEU A 29 -2.11 -2.47 14.98
N THR A 30 -1.06 -3.24 14.78
CA THR A 30 -0.93 -4.15 13.63
C THR A 30 -2.03 -5.23 13.66
N ALA A 31 -2.23 -5.88 14.82
CA ALA A 31 -3.28 -6.88 15.00
C ALA A 31 -4.68 -6.28 14.78
N LEU A 32 -4.91 -5.06 15.27
CA LEU A 32 -6.17 -4.34 15.08
C LEU A 32 -6.39 -3.99 13.60
N SER A 33 -5.35 -3.54 12.89
CA SER A 33 -5.40 -3.26 11.44
C SER A 33 -5.82 -4.49 10.64
N MET A 34 -5.23 -5.65 10.95
CA MET A 34 -5.58 -6.91 10.29
C MET A 34 -7.03 -7.33 10.56
N LYS A 35 -7.54 -7.05 11.75
CA LYS A 35 -8.94 -7.33 12.11
C LYS A 35 -9.92 -6.38 11.43
N LEU A 36 -9.56 -5.11 11.28
CA LEU A 36 -10.44 -4.07 10.71
C LEU A 36 -10.45 -4.07 9.17
N ALA A 37 -9.36 -4.45 8.52
CA ALA A 37 -9.23 -4.37 7.08
C ALA A 37 -10.33 -5.10 6.30
N PRO A 38 -10.73 -6.34 6.64
CA PRO A 38 -11.84 -7.01 5.96
C PRO A 38 -13.18 -6.28 6.13
N THR A 39 -13.45 -5.74 7.35
CA THR A 39 -14.69 -4.99 7.64
C THR A 39 -14.76 -3.69 6.85
N LEU A 40 -13.64 -2.99 6.71
CA LEU A 40 -13.56 -1.76 5.91
C LEU A 40 -13.72 -2.06 4.41
N ALA A 41 -13.11 -3.14 3.93
CA ALA A 41 -13.30 -3.59 2.55
C ALA A 41 -14.76 -3.97 2.27
N GLU A 42 -15.41 -4.67 3.20
CA GLU A 42 -16.84 -5.01 3.09
C GLU A 42 -17.72 -3.74 3.08
N HIS A 43 -17.42 -2.76 3.93
CA HIS A 43 -18.14 -1.49 3.95
C HIS A 43 -18.00 -0.74 2.61
N GLU A 44 -16.79 -0.62 2.08
CA GLU A 44 -16.53 -0.01 0.76
C GLU A 44 -17.30 -0.75 -0.36
N ASP A 45 -17.28 -2.08 -0.32
CA ASP A 45 -18.03 -2.92 -1.28
C ASP A 45 -19.55 -2.76 -1.12
N ASN A 46 -20.08 -2.57 0.09
CA ASN A 46 -21.50 -2.32 0.31
C ASN A 46 -21.99 -1.01 -0.30
N ILE A 47 -21.12 -0.03 -0.45
CA ILE A 47 -21.42 1.22 -1.15
C ILE A 47 -21.19 1.05 -2.66
N SER A 48 -20.01 0.61 -3.04
CA SER A 48 -19.56 0.60 -4.43
C SER A 48 -20.23 -0.45 -5.31
N LEU A 49 -20.74 -1.54 -4.71
CA LEU A 49 -21.48 -2.62 -5.37
C LEU A 49 -23.01 -2.51 -5.15
N ASN A 50 -23.49 -1.40 -4.60
CA ASN A 50 -24.92 -1.21 -4.35
C ASN A 50 -25.67 -1.00 -5.66
N GLN A 51 -26.41 -2.01 -6.07
CA GLN A 51 -27.17 -2.00 -7.33
C GLN A 51 -28.30 -0.95 -7.34
N GLU A 52 -28.95 -0.73 -6.21
CA GLU A 52 -30.04 0.28 -6.13
C GLU A 52 -29.48 1.70 -6.24
N LEU A 53 -28.34 1.97 -5.63
CA LEU A 53 -27.64 3.23 -5.78
C LEU A 53 -27.11 3.40 -7.21
N PHE A 54 -26.55 2.36 -7.79
CA PHE A 54 -26.06 2.37 -9.18
C PHE A 54 -27.21 2.65 -10.17
N LYS A 55 -28.37 1.99 -10.03
CA LYS A 55 -29.56 2.26 -10.90
C LYS A 55 -29.95 3.73 -10.90
N LYS A 56 -29.89 4.41 -9.74
CA LYS A 56 -30.18 5.86 -9.65
C LYS A 56 -29.14 6.69 -10.39
N VAL A 57 -27.86 6.38 -10.24
CA VAL A 57 -26.76 7.07 -10.94
C VAL A 57 -26.87 6.83 -12.45
N ASP A 58 -27.15 5.61 -12.87
CA ASP A 58 -27.30 5.22 -14.28
C ASP A 58 -28.50 5.92 -14.94
N ALA A 59 -29.64 6.03 -14.22
CA ALA A 59 -30.80 6.76 -14.69
C ALA A 59 -30.51 8.24 -14.94
N VAL A 60 -29.73 8.88 -14.06
CA VAL A 60 -29.31 10.27 -14.26
C VAL A 60 -28.28 10.38 -15.40
N TYR A 61 -27.35 9.42 -15.48
CA TYR A 61 -26.33 9.38 -16.53
C TYR A 61 -26.95 9.23 -17.92
N SER A 62 -27.97 8.40 -18.07
CA SER A 62 -28.70 8.19 -19.34
C SER A 62 -29.41 9.42 -19.85
N GLN A 63 -29.70 10.39 -18.99
CA GLN A 63 -30.37 11.66 -19.32
C GLN A 63 -29.44 12.86 -19.34
N LYS A 64 -28.12 12.66 -19.24
CA LYS A 64 -27.12 13.70 -19.05
C LYS A 64 -27.22 14.88 -20.03
N ASP A 65 -27.54 14.59 -21.30
CA ASP A 65 -27.59 15.60 -22.38
C ASP A 65 -28.89 16.45 -22.29
N ALA A 66 -29.94 15.94 -21.64
CA ALA A 66 -31.22 16.60 -21.48
C ALA A 66 -31.32 17.46 -20.18
N LEU A 67 -30.41 17.22 -19.23
CA LEU A 67 -30.49 17.86 -17.90
C LEU A 67 -29.88 19.27 -17.83
N GLY A 68 -29.30 19.80 -18.90
CA GLY A 68 -28.67 21.11 -18.92
C GLY A 68 -27.53 21.28 -17.90
N LEU A 69 -26.78 20.21 -17.63
CA LEU A 69 -25.72 20.21 -16.63
C LEU A 69 -24.55 21.12 -17.03
N THR A 70 -23.92 21.78 -16.06
CA THR A 70 -22.65 22.47 -16.28
C THR A 70 -21.55 21.45 -16.62
N ARG A 71 -20.44 21.91 -17.21
CA ARG A 71 -19.29 21.08 -17.56
C ARG A 71 -18.75 20.29 -16.34
N GLU A 72 -18.70 20.92 -15.18
CA GLU A 72 -18.24 20.31 -13.94
C GLU A 72 -19.21 19.23 -13.47
N GLN A 73 -20.53 19.49 -13.56
CA GLN A 73 -21.56 18.52 -13.20
C GLN A 73 -21.56 17.31 -14.13
N GLN A 74 -21.43 17.53 -15.45
CA GLN A 74 -21.28 16.44 -16.43
C GLN A 74 -20.06 15.58 -16.12
N ARG A 75 -18.92 16.21 -15.84
CA ARG A 75 -17.68 15.51 -15.52
C ARG A 75 -17.79 14.73 -14.20
N LEU A 76 -18.45 15.30 -13.19
CA LEU A 76 -18.70 14.60 -11.93
C LEU A 76 -19.57 13.36 -12.15
N LEU A 77 -20.65 13.51 -12.94
CA LEU A 77 -21.57 12.42 -13.26
C LEU A 77 -20.85 11.29 -14.03
N GLU A 78 -20.05 11.63 -15.05
CA GLU A 78 -19.25 10.66 -15.83
C GLU A 78 -18.28 9.89 -14.95
N LYS A 79 -17.54 10.60 -14.09
CA LYS A 79 -16.58 9.95 -13.16
C LYS A 79 -17.28 9.06 -12.14
N THR A 80 -18.42 9.52 -11.61
CA THR A 80 -19.19 8.76 -10.64
C THR A 80 -19.74 7.49 -11.26
N HIS A 81 -20.39 7.59 -12.42
CA HIS A 81 -20.91 6.44 -13.17
C HIS A 81 -19.78 5.45 -13.52
N LYS A 82 -18.67 5.95 -14.08
CA LYS A 82 -17.49 5.12 -14.38
C LYS A 82 -16.93 4.43 -13.12
N LYS A 83 -16.91 5.12 -11.98
CA LYS A 83 -16.47 4.53 -10.70
C LYS A 83 -17.33 3.34 -10.31
N PHE A 84 -18.66 3.43 -10.39
CA PHE A 84 -19.56 2.31 -10.07
C PHE A 84 -19.37 1.11 -11.01
N ILE A 85 -19.27 1.34 -12.33
CA ILE A 85 -19.02 0.26 -13.30
C ILE A 85 -17.69 -0.43 -13.01
N ARG A 86 -16.65 0.33 -12.80
CA ARG A 86 -15.31 -0.19 -12.49
C ARG A 86 -15.24 -0.93 -11.15
N SER A 87 -16.11 -0.57 -10.22
CA SER A 87 -16.26 -1.32 -8.96
C SER A 87 -17.07 -2.60 -9.12
N GLY A 88 -17.78 -2.78 -10.24
CA GLY A 88 -18.58 -3.99 -10.53
C GLY A 88 -20.04 -3.88 -10.11
N ALA A 89 -20.58 -2.66 -9.91
CA ALA A 89 -21.99 -2.48 -9.54
C ALA A 89 -22.97 -3.04 -10.58
N ASN A 90 -22.57 -3.11 -11.84
CA ASN A 90 -23.33 -3.68 -12.96
C ASN A 90 -23.21 -5.20 -13.11
N LEU A 91 -22.41 -5.85 -12.28
CA LEU A 91 -22.24 -7.30 -12.34
C LEU A 91 -23.44 -8.03 -11.74
N PRO A 92 -23.75 -9.24 -12.21
CA PRO A 92 -24.73 -10.12 -11.57
C PRO A 92 -24.28 -10.52 -10.16
N ALA A 93 -25.24 -10.90 -9.30
CA ALA A 93 -25.02 -11.09 -7.87
C ALA A 93 -23.96 -12.16 -7.54
N ASP A 94 -23.88 -13.22 -8.31
CA ASP A 94 -22.87 -14.28 -8.18
C ASP A 94 -21.44 -13.74 -8.40
N LYS A 95 -21.26 -12.94 -9.45
CA LYS A 95 -19.97 -12.28 -9.75
C LYS A 95 -19.63 -11.21 -8.73
N GLN A 96 -20.60 -10.46 -8.22
CA GLN A 96 -20.36 -9.52 -7.12
C GLN A 96 -19.91 -10.24 -5.84
N ALA A 97 -20.49 -11.40 -5.51
CA ALA A 97 -20.06 -12.20 -4.37
C ALA A 97 -18.58 -12.64 -4.50
N CYS A 98 -18.20 -13.12 -5.70
CA CYS A 98 -16.82 -13.46 -6.00
C CYS A 98 -15.87 -12.24 -5.88
N LEU A 99 -16.29 -11.09 -6.41
CA LEU A 99 -15.50 -9.86 -6.33
C LEU A 99 -15.29 -9.38 -4.90
N ARG A 100 -16.31 -9.46 -4.04
CA ARG A 100 -16.21 -9.16 -2.60
C ARG A 100 -15.17 -10.04 -1.91
N GLU A 101 -15.18 -11.34 -2.20
CA GLU A 101 -14.20 -12.26 -1.62
C GLU A 101 -12.78 -11.94 -2.09
N ILE A 102 -12.60 -11.62 -3.38
CA ILE A 102 -11.30 -11.17 -3.92
C ILE A 102 -10.84 -9.88 -3.22
N ASN A 103 -11.69 -8.88 -3.06
CA ASN A 103 -11.35 -7.62 -2.41
C ASN A 103 -10.93 -7.84 -0.95
N LYS A 104 -11.65 -8.69 -0.22
CA LYS A 104 -11.32 -9.07 1.17
C LYS A 104 -9.95 -9.73 1.27
N GLN A 105 -9.67 -10.70 0.38
CA GLN A 105 -8.38 -11.39 0.35
C GLN A 105 -7.23 -10.42 -0.01
N LEU A 106 -7.40 -9.58 -1.03
CA LEU A 106 -6.39 -8.59 -1.42
C LEU A 106 -6.09 -7.60 -0.30
N SER A 107 -7.10 -7.17 0.46
CA SER A 107 -6.92 -6.29 1.62
C SER A 107 -6.04 -6.95 2.68
N THR A 108 -6.33 -8.19 3.05
CA THR A 108 -5.54 -8.93 4.05
C THR A 108 -4.12 -9.21 3.57
N LEU A 109 -3.97 -9.68 2.32
CA LEU A 109 -2.65 -9.97 1.73
C LEU A 109 -1.77 -8.71 1.63
N GLY A 110 -2.37 -7.55 1.31
CA GLY A 110 -1.64 -6.28 1.25
C GLY A 110 -1.04 -5.88 2.61
N ILE A 111 -1.81 -6.00 3.68
CA ILE A 111 -1.33 -5.72 5.04
C ILE A 111 -0.25 -6.73 5.45
N THR A 112 -0.46 -8.01 5.20
CA THR A 112 0.52 -9.06 5.54
C THR A 112 1.84 -8.82 4.80
N PHE A 113 1.77 -8.48 3.50
CA PHE A 113 2.96 -8.13 2.71
C PHE A 113 3.75 -6.98 3.34
N SER A 114 3.06 -5.89 3.69
CA SER A 114 3.69 -4.70 4.27
C SER A 114 4.30 -4.98 5.64
N ASN A 115 3.61 -5.74 6.49
CA ASN A 115 4.11 -6.12 7.81
C ASN A 115 5.35 -7.01 7.72
N ASN A 116 5.40 -7.96 6.78
CA ASN A 116 6.58 -8.80 6.58
C ASN A 116 7.82 -7.97 6.20
N ILE A 117 7.65 -6.97 5.30
CA ILE A 117 8.74 -6.06 4.94
C ILE A 117 9.16 -5.17 6.13
N LEU A 118 8.20 -4.69 6.92
CA LEU A 118 8.48 -3.90 8.12
C LEU A 118 9.25 -4.70 9.17
N ASN A 119 8.84 -5.93 9.43
CA ASN A 119 9.51 -6.83 10.36
C ASN A 119 10.96 -7.07 9.97
N GLU A 120 11.23 -7.38 8.69
CA GLU A 120 12.61 -7.57 8.23
C GLU A 120 13.46 -6.30 8.29
N ASN A 121 12.85 -5.11 8.05
CA ASN A 121 13.56 -3.86 8.26
C ASN A 121 13.98 -3.65 9.71
N ASN A 122 13.10 -4.03 10.67
CA ASN A 122 13.34 -3.85 12.10
C ASN A 122 14.26 -4.94 12.68
N ASP A 123 14.18 -6.16 12.15
CA ASP A 123 14.96 -7.30 12.63
C ASP A 123 16.43 -7.23 12.18
N PHE A 124 16.72 -6.62 11.02
CA PHE A 124 18.07 -6.52 10.50
C PHE A 124 18.93 -5.55 11.29
N LYS A 125 20.07 -6.05 11.78
CA LYS A 125 21.06 -5.29 12.55
C LYS A 125 22.46 -5.65 12.09
N LEU A 126 23.17 -4.70 11.50
CA LEU A 126 24.57 -4.84 11.13
C LEU A 126 25.45 -4.16 12.18
N TYR A 127 26.06 -4.94 13.05
CA TYR A 127 27.02 -4.43 14.03
C TYR A 127 28.42 -4.45 13.47
N VAL A 128 29.08 -3.30 13.46
CA VAL A 128 30.50 -3.16 13.10
C VAL A 128 31.28 -2.94 14.40
N GLY A 129 32.32 -3.73 14.62
CA GLY A 129 33.12 -3.71 15.84
C GLY A 129 34.52 -3.12 15.65
N LYS A 130 34.96 -2.87 14.40
CA LYS A 130 36.29 -2.35 14.12
C LYS A 130 36.21 -0.98 13.46
N GLU A 131 37.02 -0.04 13.94
CA GLU A 131 37.02 1.32 13.42
C GLU A 131 37.51 1.40 11.97
N GLU A 132 38.45 0.53 11.58
CA GLU A 132 38.93 0.41 10.20
C GLU A 132 37.82 0.09 9.17
N ASP A 133 36.78 -0.62 9.60
CA ASP A 133 35.61 -0.96 8.76
C ASP A 133 34.66 0.24 8.53
N LEU A 134 34.85 1.32 9.28
CA LEU A 134 34.09 2.57 9.13
C LEU A 134 34.73 3.55 8.13
N ALA A 135 35.81 3.16 7.45
CA ALA A 135 36.47 4.00 6.48
C ALA A 135 35.47 4.57 5.44
N GLY A 136 35.60 5.88 5.18
CA GLY A 136 34.70 6.62 4.27
C GLY A 136 33.42 7.15 4.91
N LEU A 137 32.96 6.61 6.03
CA LEU A 137 31.75 7.09 6.70
C LEU A 137 31.98 8.45 7.36
N PRO A 138 31.08 9.45 7.18
CA PRO A 138 31.16 10.75 7.84
C PRO A 138 31.08 10.62 9.37
N GLN A 139 31.73 11.56 10.09
CA GLN A 139 31.77 11.53 11.56
C GLN A 139 30.38 11.56 12.19
N TRP A 140 29.49 12.46 11.73
CA TRP A 140 28.12 12.55 12.25
C TRP A 140 27.35 11.22 12.13
N PHE A 141 27.61 10.46 11.07
CA PHE A 141 26.95 9.17 10.83
C PHE A 141 27.51 8.07 11.73
N ARG A 142 28.82 8.06 11.98
CA ARG A 142 29.45 7.14 12.95
C ARG A 142 28.95 7.42 14.38
N GLU A 143 28.81 8.68 14.76
CA GLU A 143 28.29 9.08 16.07
C GLU A 143 26.84 8.60 16.26
N SER A 144 25.99 8.79 15.26
CA SER A 144 24.60 8.28 15.26
C SER A 144 24.58 6.76 15.40
N ALA A 145 25.35 6.03 14.59
CA ALA A 145 25.43 4.58 14.64
C ALA A 145 25.96 4.04 15.99
N MET A 146 26.88 4.76 16.63
CA MET A 146 27.37 4.44 17.97
C MET A 146 26.28 4.65 19.02
N ALA A 147 25.51 5.74 18.93
CA ALA A 147 24.40 5.99 19.82
C ALA A 147 23.32 4.93 19.73
N GLU A 148 22.96 4.51 18.50
CA GLU A 148 22.02 3.42 18.24
C GLU A 148 22.52 2.08 18.80
N ALA A 149 23.80 1.75 18.60
CA ALA A 149 24.40 0.53 19.17
C ALA A 149 24.35 0.53 20.70
N ARG A 150 24.66 1.68 21.33
CA ARG A 150 24.55 1.84 22.78
C ARG A 150 23.12 1.66 23.30
N ALA A 151 22.12 2.20 22.60
CA ALA A 151 20.71 2.04 22.92
C ALA A 151 20.26 0.58 22.89
N THR A 152 20.93 -0.26 22.08
CA THR A 152 20.67 -1.73 22.00
C THR A 152 21.58 -2.55 22.92
N GLY A 153 22.32 -1.92 23.84
CA GLY A 153 23.23 -2.60 24.80
C GLY A 153 24.53 -3.10 24.20
N GLN A 154 24.91 -2.66 23.01
CA GLN A 154 26.14 -3.06 22.31
C GLN A 154 27.19 -1.92 22.37
N GLU A 155 27.71 -1.63 23.55
CA GLU A 155 28.76 -0.60 23.73
C GLU A 155 30.04 -0.94 22.94
N GLY A 156 30.68 0.08 22.40
CA GLY A 156 31.92 -0.06 21.62
C GLY A 156 31.73 -0.56 20.18
N LYS A 157 30.48 -0.65 19.71
CA LYS A 157 30.13 -1.01 18.33
C LYS A 157 29.36 0.13 17.65
N TRP A 158 29.15 -0.06 16.33
CA TRP A 158 28.32 0.81 15.49
C TRP A 158 27.19 -0.04 14.90
N LEU A 159 25.96 0.41 15.03
CA LEU A 159 24.77 -0.27 14.50
C LEU A 159 24.30 0.43 13.23
N PHE A 160 24.15 -0.36 12.16
CA PHE A 160 23.53 0.08 10.91
C PHE A 160 22.31 -0.81 10.61
N THR A 161 21.22 -0.18 10.16
CA THR A 161 19.92 -0.81 9.91
C THR A 161 19.49 -0.65 8.45
N LEU A 162 18.37 -1.31 8.05
CA LEU A 162 17.81 -1.15 6.71
C LEU A 162 16.98 0.11 6.53
N HIS A 163 16.74 0.90 7.58
CA HIS A 163 16.04 2.17 7.46
C HIS A 163 16.81 3.14 6.55
N ASN A 164 16.09 3.95 5.79
CA ASN A 164 16.69 4.85 4.78
C ASN A 164 17.76 5.78 5.36
N ALA A 165 17.54 6.30 6.57
CA ALA A 165 18.51 7.17 7.25
C ALA A 165 19.84 6.48 7.57
N SER A 166 19.83 5.15 7.76
CA SER A 166 21.05 4.36 8.03
C SER A 166 21.60 3.74 6.75
N ARG A 167 20.77 3.08 5.96
CA ARG A 167 21.18 2.33 4.77
C ARG A 167 21.75 3.20 3.66
N LEU A 168 21.09 4.32 3.31
CA LEU A 168 21.52 5.13 2.17
C LEU A 168 22.91 5.77 2.39
N PRO A 169 23.18 6.43 3.53
CA PRO A 169 24.51 6.95 3.78
C PRO A 169 25.58 5.84 3.88
N PHE A 170 25.23 4.68 4.46
CA PHE A 170 26.14 3.54 4.54
C PHE A 170 26.58 3.07 3.15
N LEU A 171 25.63 2.86 2.24
CA LEU A 171 25.92 2.42 0.87
C LEU A 171 26.67 3.48 0.06
N GLN A 172 26.42 4.76 0.36
CA GLN A 172 27.03 5.89 -0.36
C GLN A 172 28.48 6.13 0.06
N TYR A 173 28.78 6.09 1.36
CA TYR A 173 30.03 6.57 1.90
C TYR A 173 30.99 5.47 2.37
N SER A 174 30.51 4.31 2.81
CA SER A 174 31.39 3.25 3.31
C SER A 174 32.40 2.81 2.26
N ALA A 175 33.67 2.79 2.61
CA ALA A 175 34.74 2.23 1.76
C ALA A 175 34.74 0.69 1.78
N ASN A 176 34.18 0.06 2.83
CA ASN A 176 34.15 -1.40 3.00
C ASN A 176 33.12 -2.04 2.07
N ARG A 177 33.60 -2.57 0.93
CA ARG A 177 32.75 -3.20 -0.09
C ARG A 177 31.99 -4.45 0.43
N PRO A 178 32.60 -5.39 1.16
CA PRO A 178 31.88 -6.54 1.73
C PRO A 178 30.71 -6.14 2.62
N LEU A 179 30.86 -5.14 3.48
CA LEU A 179 29.77 -4.67 4.34
C LEU A 179 28.66 -3.95 3.53
N ARG A 180 29.04 -3.20 2.49
CA ARG A 180 28.04 -2.63 1.55
C ARG A 180 27.27 -3.73 0.83
N GLU A 181 27.92 -4.79 0.40
CA GLU A 181 27.29 -5.95 -0.25
C GLU A 181 26.30 -6.64 0.70
N GLN A 182 26.69 -6.85 1.95
CA GLN A 182 25.82 -7.41 2.99
C GLN A 182 24.56 -6.56 3.19
N MET A 183 24.74 -5.25 3.36
CA MET A 183 23.63 -4.30 3.51
C MET A 183 22.71 -4.30 2.27
N TYR A 184 23.28 -4.26 1.09
CA TYR A 184 22.55 -4.29 -0.18
C TYR A 184 21.75 -5.59 -0.34
N LYS A 185 22.39 -6.74 -0.14
CA LYS A 185 21.72 -8.05 -0.23
C LYS A 185 20.60 -8.21 0.79
N ALA A 186 20.80 -7.75 2.01
CA ALA A 186 19.76 -7.75 3.03
C ALA A 186 18.56 -6.89 2.60
N TYR A 187 18.80 -5.75 1.98
CA TYR A 187 17.74 -4.86 1.52
C TYR A 187 16.94 -5.42 0.33
N ILE A 188 17.61 -5.94 -0.70
CA ILE A 188 16.93 -6.44 -1.91
C ILE A 188 16.23 -7.78 -1.70
N ASN A 189 16.66 -8.57 -0.71
CA ASN A 189 16.06 -9.88 -0.40
C ASN A 189 14.95 -9.81 0.65
N ARG A 190 14.49 -8.63 1.03
CA ARG A 190 13.38 -8.52 1.98
C ARG A 190 12.13 -9.22 1.44
N GLY A 191 11.49 -10.03 2.27
CA GLY A 191 10.36 -10.88 1.88
C GLY A 191 10.74 -12.06 0.98
N ASN A 192 12.03 -12.41 0.88
CA ASN A 192 12.53 -13.50 0.02
C ASN A 192 13.54 -14.43 0.72
N ASN A 193 13.43 -14.54 2.03
CA ASN A 193 14.41 -15.28 2.84
C ASN A 193 13.95 -16.70 3.23
N ASN A 194 12.82 -17.20 2.74
CA ASN A 194 12.20 -18.48 3.09
C ASN A 194 11.95 -18.64 4.61
N ASP A 195 11.62 -17.55 5.26
CA ASP A 195 11.31 -17.47 6.68
C ASP A 195 9.85 -17.08 6.94
N LYS A 196 9.52 -16.72 8.19
CA LYS A 196 8.17 -16.28 8.60
C LYS A 196 7.68 -15.01 7.88
N ASN A 197 8.60 -14.19 7.34
CA ASN A 197 8.32 -12.94 6.65
C ASN A 197 8.38 -13.09 5.11
N ASP A 198 8.41 -14.32 4.59
CA ASP A 198 8.52 -14.56 3.16
C ASP A 198 7.25 -14.14 2.40
N ASN A 199 7.42 -13.31 1.39
CA ASN A 199 6.34 -12.74 0.59
C ASN A 199 6.11 -13.42 -0.77
N LYS A 200 6.89 -14.43 -1.16
CA LYS A 200 6.78 -15.05 -2.49
C LYS A 200 5.39 -15.60 -2.78
N LYS A 201 4.83 -16.34 -1.81
CA LYS A 201 3.47 -16.87 -1.94
C LYS A 201 2.43 -15.76 -1.95
N ILE A 202 2.60 -14.76 -1.10
CA ILE A 202 1.70 -13.60 -1.03
C ILE A 202 1.68 -12.85 -2.36
N ILE A 203 2.85 -12.62 -2.99
CA ILE A 203 2.95 -11.98 -4.30
C ILE A 203 2.21 -12.80 -5.37
N ALA A 204 2.42 -14.12 -5.40
CA ALA A 204 1.75 -14.99 -6.35
C ALA A 204 0.22 -14.94 -6.20
N ASP A 205 -0.28 -14.99 -4.96
CA ASP A 205 -1.71 -14.88 -4.66
C ASP A 205 -2.27 -13.51 -5.04
N ILE A 206 -1.57 -12.42 -4.73
CA ILE A 206 -1.99 -11.05 -5.13
C ILE A 206 -2.07 -10.93 -6.66
N VAL A 207 -1.07 -11.43 -7.39
CA VAL A 207 -1.06 -11.36 -8.86
C VAL A 207 -2.22 -12.15 -9.45
N ARG A 208 -2.46 -13.37 -8.96
CA ARG A 208 -3.59 -14.21 -9.37
C ARG A 208 -4.93 -13.52 -9.11
N LEU A 209 -5.17 -13.04 -7.89
CA LEU A 209 -6.40 -12.36 -7.52
C LEU A 209 -6.64 -11.08 -8.29
N ARG A 210 -5.58 -10.31 -8.59
CA ARG A 210 -5.66 -9.11 -9.44
C ARG A 210 -6.06 -9.46 -10.86
N LEU A 211 -5.56 -10.56 -11.43
CA LEU A 211 -5.97 -11.03 -12.75
C LEU A 211 -7.44 -11.45 -12.74
N GLU A 212 -7.87 -12.27 -11.76
CA GLU A 212 -9.26 -12.69 -11.60
C GLU A 212 -10.21 -11.48 -11.47
N LYS A 213 -9.81 -10.48 -10.65
CA LYS A 213 -10.55 -9.22 -10.52
C LYS A 213 -10.70 -8.49 -11.84
N ALA A 214 -9.61 -8.35 -12.60
CA ALA A 214 -9.64 -7.66 -13.90
C ALA A 214 -10.56 -8.38 -14.87
N GLN A 215 -10.48 -9.71 -14.96
CA GLN A 215 -11.32 -10.52 -15.85
C GLN A 215 -12.82 -10.47 -15.46
N LEU A 216 -13.14 -10.49 -14.17
CA LEU A 216 -14.52 -10.29 -13.70
C LEU A 216 -15.08 -8.92 -14.13
N LEU A 217 -14.24 -7.91 -14.18
CA LEU A 217 -14.59 -6.54 -14.59
C LEU A 217 -14.50 -6.30 -16.12
N GLY A 218 -14.23 -7.35 -16.92
CA GLY A 218 -14.19 -7.29 -18.37
C GLY A 218 -12.89 -6.82 -18.98
N PHE A 219 -11.77 -6.88 -18.23
CA PHE A 219 -10.43 -6.54 -18.72
C PHE A 219 -9.58 -7.80 -18.90
N ASP A 220 -8.75 -7.84 -19.95
CA ASP A 220 -7.87 -8.98 -20.23
C ASP A 220 -6.79 -9.18 -19.14
N CYS A 221 -6.30 -8.09 -18.57
CA CYS A 221 -5.30 -8.11 -17.52
C CYS A 221 -5.45 -6.93 -16.55
N TYR A 222 -4.79 -7.04 -15.39
CA TYR A 222 -4.85 -6.00 -14.36
C TYR A 222 -4.22 -4.67 -14.81
N SER A 223 -3.21 -4.70 -15.67
CA SER A 223 -2.61 -3.49 -16.23
C SER A 223 -3.63 -2.68 -17.03
N ASN A 224 -4.41 -3.33 -17.90
CA ASN A 224 -5.47 -2.68 -18.68
C ASN A 224 -6.55 -2.06 -17.76
N PHE A 225 -6.93 -2.78 -16.70
CA PHE A 225 -7.83 -2.24 -15.68
C PHE A 225 -7.29 -0.98 -15.03
N VAL A 226 -6.01 -0.95 -14.63
CA VAL A 226 -5.39 0.22 -13.98
C VAL A 226 -5.24 1.38 -14.96
N LEU A 227 -4.72 1.10 -16.16
CA LEU A 227 -4.45 2.11 -17.19
C LEU A 227 -5.70 2.78 -17.76
N ASP A 228 -6.87 2.15 -17.65
CA ASP A 228 -8.15 2.78 -18.03
C ASP A 228 -8.44 4.11 -17.29
N LEU A 229 -7.82 4.35 -16.14
CA LEU A 229 -7.84 5.61 -15.40
C LEU A 229 -6.54 6.40 -15.51
N SER A 230 -5.60 5.97 -16.32
CA SER A 230 -4.28 6.61 -16.42
C SER A 230 -4.36 7.98 -17.08
N LEU A 231 -3.64 8.94 -16.51
CA LEU A 231 -3.52 10.31 -17.07
C LEU A 231 -2.81 10.34 -18.42
N ILE A 232 -1.95 9.37 -18.71
CA ILE A 232 -1.23 9.31 -20.01
C ILE A 232 -2.14 9.06 -21.21
N HIS A 233 -3.37 8.57 -20.99
CA HIS A 233 -4.39 8.42 -22.03
C HIS A 233 -5.30 9.64 -22.14
N ILE A 234 -5.19 10.62 -21.22
CA ILE A 234 -6.03 11.81 -21.17
C ILE A 234 -5.28 13.05 -21.69
N SER A 235 -3.98 13.08 -21.53
CA SER A 235 -3.10 14.12 -22.04
C SER A 235 -2.20 13.57 -23.15
N GLU A 236 -2.01 14.34 -24.21
CA GLU A 236 -1.00 14.00 -25.22
C GLU A 236 0.38 13.90 -24.55
N PRO A 237 1.19 12.90 -24.93
CA PRO A 237 2.55 12.81 -24.42
C PRO A 237 3.29 14.09 -24.77
N THR A 238 3.71 14.83 -23.77
CA THR A 238 4.66 15.94 -23.96
C THR A 238 5.95 15.34 -24.53
N ARG A 239 6.27 15.68 -25.75
CA ARG A 239 7.53 15.33 -26.43
C ARG A 239 8.69 16.12 -25.84
#